data_fe689ddc5de4be81d546a5c8787c0adf
#
_entry.id   fe689ddc5de4be81d546a5c8787c0adf
#
_cell.length_a   1.000
_cell.length_b   1.000
_cell.length_c   1.000
_cell.angle_alpha   90.00
_cell.angle_beta   90.00
_cell.angle_gamma   90.00
#
_symmetry.space_group_name_H-M   'P 1'
#
loop_
_entity.id
_entity.type
_entity.pdbx_description
1 polymer ?
#
loop_
_entity_poly.entity_id
_entity_poly.type
_entity_poly.pdbx_seq_one_letter_code
_entity_poly.pdbx_strand_id
1 'polypeptide(L)'
;MKRNLHFSSIAWRSELGLHREGNEDSGLISANLVAVADGMGGYVGGEIASKTAIRTLADILPLLNSSELDSQSREDIYRSSLLEIDLALKKIAEDRPELDGMGTTLTSLGLFENQAVLLHVGDSRAYRIRGKKITQLSHDHTVVQELIDQGRITPEEASEHPQRSFLTQALMGKSNVEGVLLLFPIEVGDIFLRAKSISRRELR
;
A
#
# COMPACT_ATOMS: atom_id res chain seq x y z
N MET A 1 -31.08 3.08 -7.31
CA MET A 1 -29.86 2.77 -8.08
C MET A 1 -28.66 3.04 -7.19
N LYS A 2 -27.88 2.02 -6.82
CA LYS A 2 -26.58 2.22 -6.16
C LYS A 2 -25.67 2.94 -7.16
N ARG A 3 -25.14 4.11 -6.80
CA ARG A 3 -24.16 4.81 -7.65
C ARG A 3 -22.82 4.11 -7.48
N ASN A 4 -22.29 3.53 -8.54
CA ASN A 4 -20.91 3.06 -8.53
C ASN A 4 -19.99 4.29 -8.52
N LEU A 5 -19.26 4.48 -7.41
CA LEU A 5 -18.26 5.51 -7.30
C LEU A 5 -17.04 5.15 -8.15
N HIS A 6 -16.45 6.15 -8.76
CA HIS A 6 -15.22 6.01 -9.54
C HIS A 6 -14.37 7.29 -9.42
N PHE A 7 -13.08 7.13 -9.64
CA PHE A 7 -12.18 8.27 -9.76
C PHE A 7 -12.46 9.00 -11.08
N SER A 8 -12.66 10.31 -10.99
CA SER A 8 -12.90 11.14 -12.20
C SER A 8 -11.63 11.35 -13.03
N SER A 9 -10.47 11.30 -12.39
CA SER A 9 -9.15 11.40 -13.01
C SER A 9 -8.11 10.70 -12.16
N ILE A 10 -7.16 10.04 -12.80
CA ILE A 10 -6.05 9.36 -12.13
C ILE A 10 -4.77 9.73 -12.89
N ALA A 11 -3.73 10.09 -12.14
CA ALA A 11 -2.38 10.26 -12.68
C ALA A 11 -1.42 9.34 -11.92
N TRP A 12 -0.53 8.71 -12.67
CA TRP A 12 0.51 7.81 -12.14
C TRP A 12 1.88 8.26 -12.63
N ARG A 13 2.84 8.23 -11.74
CA ARG A 13 4.25 8.42 -12.08
C ARG A 13 5.10 7.53 -11.18
N SER A 14 6.03 6.79 -11.77
CA SER A 14 7.06 6.05 -11.06
C SER A 14 8.38 6.27 -11.82
N GLU A 15 9.43 6.57 -11.10
CA GLU A 15 10.75 6.86 -11.66
C GLU A 15 11.83 6.11 -10.88
N LEU A 16 12.89 5.75 -11.56
CA LEU A 16 14.01 5.01 -11.00
C LEU A 16 14.75 5.76 -9.89
N GLY A 17 14.69 7.11 -9.91
CA GLY A 17 15.53 7.94 -9.06
C GLY A 17 17.00 7.97 -9.56
N LEU A 18 17.83 8.72 -8.82
CA LEU A 18 19.23 8.97 -9.26
C LEU A 18 20.23 7.91 -8.77
N HIS A 19 19.84 7.04 -7.85
CA HIS A 19 20.77 6.16 -7.12
C HIS A 19 20.43 4.66 -7.19
N ARG A 20 19.33 4.29 -7.86
CA ARG A 20 18.89 2.89 -7.96
C ARG A 20 19.16 2.32 -9.33
N GLU A 21 19.54 1.05 -9.41
CA GLU A 21 19.76 0.33 -10.66
C GLU A 21 18.46 -0.16 -11.30
N GLY A 22 17.35 -0.21 -10.52
CA GLY A 22 16.05 -0.65 -11.00
C GLY A 22 14.87 -0.12 -10.19
N ASN A 23 13.71 -0.15 -10.82
CA ASN A 23 12.45 0.25 -10.21
C ASN A 23 11.73 -0.98 -9.67
N GLU A 24 11.64 -1.09 -8.35
CA GLU A 24 10.97 -2.17 -7.64
C GLU A 24 9.51 -1.83 -7.32
N ASP A 25 9.05 -0.63 -7.69
CA ASP A 25 7.69 -0.19 -7.46
C ASP A 25 6.73 -0.75 -8.51
N SER A 26 5.53 -1.08 -8.08
CA SER A 26 4.43 -1.49 -8.96
C SER A 26 3.14 -0.77 -8.59
N GLY A 27 2.23 -0.64 -9.56
CA GLY A 27 0.96 0.04 -9.31
C GLY A 27 -0.21 -0.56 -10.07
N LEU A 28 -1.40 -0.38 -9.52
CA LEU A 28 -2.69 -0.72 -10.11
C LEU A 28 -3.52 0.54 -10.29
N ILE A 29 -4.10 0.69 -11.47
CA ILE A 29 -5.07 1.74 -11.79
C ILE A 29 -6.34 1.09 -12.35
N SER A 30 -7.45 1.32 -11.70
CA SER A 30 -8.78 0.98 -12.21
C SER A 30 -9.77 2.11 -11.93
N ALA A 31 -10.98 2.01 -12.42
CA ALA A 31 -11.99 3.04 -12.23
C ALA A 31 -12.31 3.34 -10.77
N ASN A 32 -12.22 2.33 -9.90
CA ASN A 32 -12.63 2.44 -8.50
C ASN A 32 -11.62 1.86 -7.50
N LEU A 33 -10.46 1.37 -7.97
CA LEU A 33 -9.40 0.88 -7.10
C LEU A 33 -8.04 1.27 -7.67
N VAL A 34 -7.21 1.85 -6.82
CA VAL A 34 -5.84 2.22 -7.14
C VAL A 34 -4.91 1.71 -6.05
N ALA A 35 -3.74 1.17 -6.43
CA ALA A 35 -2.77 0.62 -5.50
C ALA A 35 -1.34 0.98 -5.87
N VAL A 36 -0.47 1.04 -4.86
CA VAL A 36 0.99 1.06 -4.99
C VAL A 36 1.59 -0.01 -4.11
N ALA A 37 2.65 -0.62 -4.59
CA ALA A 37 3.47 -1.59 -3.89
C ALA A 37 4.94 -1.23 -4.10
N ASP A 38 5.70 -1.05 -3.01
CA ASP A 38 7.13 -0.78 -3.02
C ASP A 38 7.86 -2.06 -2.64
N GLY A 39 8.59 -2.61 -3.61
CA GLY A 39 9.30 -3.87 -3.45
C GLY A 39 10.62 -3.71 -2.70
N MET A 40 11.02 -4.76 -1.98
CA MET A 40 12.27 -4.85 -1.24
C MET A 40 12.84 -6.26 -1.27
N GLY A 41 14.13 -6.41 -0.95
CA GLY A 41 14.81 -7.71 -0.94
C GLY A 41 15.79 -7.93 -2.09
N GLY A 42 16.42 -6.85 -2.54
CA GLY A 42 17.32 -6.82 -3.70
C GLY A 42 16.54 -6.71 -5.01
N TYR A 43 17.20 -6.15 -6.01
CA TYR A 43 16.61 -5.68 -7.27
C TYR A 43 15.55 -6.62 -7.89
N VAL A 44 15.89 -7.89 -8.07
CA VAL A 44 14.98 -8.87 -8.70
C VAL A 44 13.86 -9.30 -7.73
N GLY A 45 14.17 -9.46 -6.44
CA GLY A 45 13.21 -9.91 -5.44
C GLY A 45 12.11 -8.87 -5.18
N GLY A 46 12.49 -7.61 -5.02
CA GLY A 46 11.54 -6.52 -4.79
C GLY A 46 10.58 -6.31 -5.95
N GLU A 47 11.10 -6.33 -7.20
CA GLU A 47 10.27 -6.23 -8.41
C GLU A 47 9.23 -7.38 -8.51
N ILE A 48 9.66 -8.61 -8.22
CA ILE A 48 8.75 -9.76 -8.23
C ILE A 48 7.70 -9.63 -7.14
N ALA A 49 8.10 -9.23 -5.93
CA ALA A 49 7.19 -9.09 -4.80
C ALA A 49 6.11 -8.03 -5.06
N SER A 50 6.50 -6.83 -5.49
CA SER A 50 5.57 -5.74 -5.78
C SER A 50 4.62 -6.07 -6.94
N LYS A 51 5.13 -6.68 -8.03
CA LYS A 51 4.29 -7.14 -9.15
C LYS A 51 3.32 -8.23 -8.73
N THR A 52 3.73 -9.16 -7.87
CA THR A 52 2.86 -10.23 -7.34
C THR A 52 1.72 -9.62 -6.54
N ALA A 53 2.01 -8.67 -5.63
CA ALA A 53 0.99 -8.00 -4.85
C ALA A 53 -0.05 -7.27 -5.73
N ILE A 54 0.43 -6.53 -6.71
CA ILE A 54 -0.43 -5.79 -7.63
C ILE A 54 -1.28 -6.73 -8.50
N ARG A 55 -0.70 -7.83 -8.99
CA ARG A 55 -1.42 -8.82 -9.79
C ARG A 55 -2.51 -9.50 -8.97
N THR A 56 -2.19 -10.00 -7.78
CA THR A 56 -3.19 -10.65 -6.90
C THR A 56 -4.35 -9.70 -6.61
N LEU A 57 -4.05 -8.43 -6.34
CA LEU A 57 -5.10 -7.42 -6.11
C LEU A 57 -5.95 -7.16 -7.37
N ALA A 58 -5.34 -7.18 -8.56
CA ALA A 58 -6.05 -7.04 -9.81
C ALA A 58 -6.97 -8.23 -10.11
N ASP A 59 -6.54 -9.43 -9.75
CA ASP A 59 -7.30 -10.67 -9.98
C ASP A 59 -8.61 -10.72 -9.16
N ILE A 60 -8.65 -10.11 -7.97
CA ILE A 60 -9.87 -10.02 -7.14
C ILE A 60 -10.79 -8.84 -7.52
N LEU A 61 -10.33 -7.92 -8.36
CA LEU A 61 -11.09 -6.70 -8.70
C LEU A 61 -12.47 -6.98 -9.31
N PRO A 62 -12.65 -7.96 -10.22
CA PRO A 62 -13.99 -8.31 -10.73
C PRO A 62 -14.94 -8.75 -9.62
N LEU A 63 -14.46 -9.50 -8.64
CA LEU A 63 -15.25 -9.93 -7.50
C LEU A 63 -15.62 -8.74 -6.60
N LEU A 64 -14.67 -7.85 -6.28
CA LEU A 64 -14.93 -6.64 -5.50
C LEU A 64 -15.96 -5.71 -6.16
N ASN A 65 -16.06 -5.74 -7.49
CA ASN A 65 -17.02 -4.96 -8.27
C ASN A 65 -18.38 -5.64 -8.46
N SER A 66 -18.55 -6.86 -7.96
CA SER A 66 -19.84 -7.58 -8.06
C SER A 66 -20.93 -6.82 -7.30
N SER A 67 -22.08 -6.66 -7.94
CA SER A 67 -23.28 -6.10 -7.33
C SER A 67 -23.98 -7.06 -6.34
N GLU A 68 -23.58 -8.32 -6.34
CA GLU A 68 -24.14 -9.37 -5.48
C GLU A 68 -23.51 -9.37 -4.08
N LEU A 69 -22.31 -8.75 -3.93
CA LEU A 69 -21.65 -8.64 -2.64
C LEU A 69 -22.27 -7.54 -1.78
N ASP A 70 -22.51 -7.86 -0.54
CA ASP A 70 -22.73 -6.85 0.49
C ASP A 70 -21.42 -6.17 0.93
N SER A 71 -21.52 -5.10 1.70
CA SER A 71 -20.35 -4.33 2.14
C SER A 71 -19.40 -5.16 3.00
N GLN A 72 -19.93 -5.98 3.92
CA GLN A 72 -19.13 -6.80 4.82
C GLN A 72 -18.32 -7.85 4.04
N SER A 73 -18.98 -8.59 3.17
CA SER A 73 -18.32 -9.59 2.30
C SER A 73 -17.23 -8.96 1.44
N ARG A 74 -17.46 -7.74 0.93
CA ARG A 74 -16.46 -7.00 0.15
C ARG A 74 -15.25 -6.61 1.00
N GLU A 75 -15.47 -6.14 2.23
CA GLU A 75 -14.40 -5.83 3.17
C GLU A 75 -13.58 -7.06 3.52
N ASP A 76 -14.24 -8.19 3.77
CA ASP A 76 -13.59 -9.45 4.10
C ASP A 76 -12.72 -9.96 2.95
N ILE A 77 -13.22 -9.91 1.72
CA ILE A 77 -12.48 -10.25 0.50
C ILE A 77 -11.27 -9.31 0.34
N TYR A 78 -11.48 -8.00 0.54
CA TYR A 78 -10.41 -7.03 0.38
C TYR A 78 -9.34 -7.20 1.46
N ARG A 79 -9.73 -7.49 2.68
CA ARG A 79 -8.81 -7.81 3.78
C ARG A 79 -8.05 -9.12 3.52
N SER A 80 -8.75 -10.17 3.06
CA SER A 80 -8.13 -11.48 2.80
C SER A 80 -7.13 -11.44 1.67
N SER A 81 -7.19 -10.45 0.78
CA SER A 81 -6.19 -10.28 -0.29
C SER A 81 -4.76 -10.12 0.24
N LEU A 82 -4.58 -9.59 1.45
CA LEU A 82 -3.24 -9.53 2.07
C LEU A 82 -2.67 -10.92 2.33
N LEU A 83 -3.49 -11.83 2.84
CA LEU A 83 -3.08 -13.21 3.07
C LEU A 83 -2.81 -13.92 1.74
N GLU A 84 -3.64 -13.70 0.72
CA GLU A 84 -3.44 -14.27 -0.61
C GLU A 84 -2.12 -13.81 -1.24
N ILE A 85 -1.81 -12.53 -1.12
CA ILE A 85 -0.52 -11.96 -1.58
C ILE A 85 0.63 -12.60 -0.81
N ASP A 86 0.53 -12.66 0.52
CA ASP A 86 1.60 -13.20 1.35
C ASP A 86 1.85 -14.69 1.06
N LEU A 87 0.80 -15.49 0.87
CA LEU A 87 0.89 -16.89 0.45
C LEU A 87 1.51 -17.04 -0.95
N ALA A 88 1.18 -16.15 -1.88
CA ALA A 88 1.79 -16.15 -3.22
C ALA A 88 3.30 -15.86 -3.15
N LEU A 89 3.71 -14.90 -2.33
CA LEU A 89 5.13 -14.60 -2.09
C LEU A 89 5.86 -15.78 -1.44
N LYS A 90 5.25 -16.41 -0.43
CA LYS A 90 5.78 -17.61 0.20
C LYS A 90 6.06 -18.73 -0.81
N LYS A 91 5.06 -19.02 -1.66
CA LYS A 91 5.20 -20.05 -2.70
C LYS A 91 6.33 -19.73 -3.67
N ILE A 92 6.47 -18.47 -4.10
CA ILE A 92 7.56 -18.06 -4.99
C ILE A 92 8.92 -18.26 -4.31
N ALA A 93 9.07 -17.91 -3.03
CA ALA A 93 10.31 -18.12 -2.29
C ALA A 93 10.65 -19.61 -2.08
N GLU A 94 9.63 -20.47 -1.88
CA GLU A 94 9.80 -21.92 -1.80
C GLU A 94 10.26 -22.52 -3.15
N ASP A 95 9.69 -22.03 -4.27
CA ASP A 95 10.05 -22.50 -5.62
C ASP A 95 11.40 -21.92 -6.10
N ARG A 96 11.81 -20.76 -5.55
CA ARG A 96 12.99 -19.99 -5.93
C ARG A 96 13.74 -19.48 -4.69
N PRO A 97 14.55 -20.31 -4.02
CA PRO A 97 15.23 -19.95 -2.77
C PRO A 97 16.16 -18.73 -2.87
N GLU A 98 16.63 -18.38 -4.06
CA GLU A 98 17.42 -17.18 -4.29
C GLU A 98 16.62 -15.86 -4.07
N LEU A 99 15.30 -15.95 -3.99
CA LEU A 99 14.39 -14.84 -3.69
C LEU A 99 13.94 -14.80 -2.22
N ASP A 100 14.50 -15.66 -1.37
CA ASP A 100 14.19 -15.63 0.06
C ASP A 100 14.51 -14.23 0.65
N GLY A 101 13.60 -13.73 1.46
CA GLY A 101 13.69 -12.36 2.01
C GLY A 101 13.11 -11.27 1.09
N MET A 102 12.60 -11.60 -0.10
CA MET A 102 11.84 -10.63 -0.88
C MET A 102 10.57 -10.21 -0.14
N GLY A 103 10.13 -9.01 -0.39
CA GLY A 103 8.90 -8.50 0.19
C GLY A 103 8.40 -7.26 -0.51
N THR A 104 7.24 -6.77 -0.06
CA THR A 104 6.68 -5.52 -0.58
C THR A 104 5.77 -4.85 0.44
N THR A 105 5.64 -3.54 0.35
CA THR A 105 4.55 -2.78 0.96
C THR A 105 3.30 -2.92 0.09
N LEU A 106 2.15 -2.53 0.64
CA LEU A 106 0.93 -2.33 -0.13
C LEU A 106 0.13 -1.17 0.45
N THR A 107 -0.22 -0.22 -0.39
CA THR A 107 -1.18 0.84 -0.05
C THR A 107 -2.19 0.94 -1.17
N SER A 108 -3.42 0.54 -0.93
CA SER A 108 -4.48 0.55 -1.93
C SER A 108 -5.72 1.27 -1.42
N LEU A 109 -6.40 1.98 -2.31
CA LEU A 109 -7.61 2.75 -2.05
C LEU A 109 -8.70 2.31 -3.02
N GLY A 110 -9.75 1.70 -2.48
CA GLY A 110 -10.96 1.34 -3.21
C GLY A 110 -12.09 2.31 -2.95
N LEU A 111 -12.93 2.54 -3.96
CA LEU A 111 -14.18 3.29 -3.86
C LEU A 111 -15.33 2.30 -4.01
N PHE A 112 -16.02 2.00 -2.91
CA PHE A 112 -17.12 1.05 -2.90
C PHE A 112 -18.35 1.69 -2.27
N GLU A 113 -19.50 1.59 -2.97
CA GLU A 113 -20.75 2.21 -2.54
C GLU A 113 -20.59 3.72 -2.31
N ASN A 114 -20.58 4.18 -1.05
CA ASN A 114 -20.46 5.59 -0.67
C ASN A 114 -19.22 5.86 0.20
N GLN A 115 -18.26 4.94 0.22
CA GLN A 115 -17.09 5.01 1.08
C GLN A 115 -15.80 4.76 0.30
N ALA A 116 -14.71 5.30 0.82
CA ALA A 116 -13.38 4.86 0.47
C ALA A 116 -12.91 3.82 1.48
N VAL A 117 -12.22 2.81 1.00
CA VAL A 117 -11.60 1.74 1.79
C VAL A 117 -10.10 1.76 1.51
N LEU A 118 -9.32 2.10 2.52
CA LEU A 118 -7.86 2.04 2.48
C LEU A 118 -7.41 0.69 3.04
N LEU A 119 -6.64 -0.06 2.28
CA LEU A 119 -5.91 -1.25 2.74
C LEU A 119 -4.43 -0.94 2.70
N HIS A 120 -3.74 -1.10 3.83
CA HIS A 120 -2.38 -0.61 4.00
C HIS A 120 -1.49 -1.56 4.81
N VAL A 121 -0.27 -1.79 4.28
CA VAL A 121 0.86 -2.46 4.94
C VAL A 121 2.16 -1.78 4.49
N GLY A 122 3.00 -1.38 5.42
CA GLY A 122 4.31 -0.78 5.16
C GLY A 122 4.37 0.71 5.47
N ASP A 123 5.22 1.44 4.76
CA ASP A 123 5.49 2.88 4.97
C ASP A 123 5.12 3.76 3.76
N SER A 124 4.52 3.18 2.73
CA SER A 124 3.95 3.97 1.63
C SER A 124 2.73 4.75 2.12
N ARG A 125 2.71 6.06 1.89
CA ARG A 125 1.71 6.93 2.52
C ARG A 125 0.55 7.27 1.61
N ALA A 126 -0.65 7.31 2.19
CA ALA A 126 -1.87 7.79 1.56
C ALA A 126 -2.33 9.09 2.24
N TYR A 127 -2.70 10.07 1.43
CA TYR A 127 -3.20 11.37 1.89
C TYR A 127 -4.53 11.67 1.22
N ARG A 128 -5.41 12.38 1.94
CA ARG A 128 -6.60 13.01 1.41
C ARG A 128 -6.44 14.53 1.45
N ILE A 129 -6.73 15.19 0.34
CA ILE A 129 -6.86 16.63 0.26
C ILE A 129 -8.35 16.95 0.09
N ARG A 130 -8.90 17.70 1.04
CA ARG A 130 -10.27 18.21 1.02
C ARG A 130 -10.25 19.72 1.23
N GLY A 131 -10.61 20.48 0.21
CA GLY A 131 -10.42 21.92 0.20
C GLY A 131 -8.95 22.31 0.38
N LYS A 132 -8.62 22.96 1.49
CA LYS A 132 -7.23 23.36 1.82
C LYS A 132 -6.55 22.44 2.85
N LYS A 133 -7.24 21.38 3.30
CA LYS A 133 -6.74 20.48 4.34
C LYS A 133 -6.14 19.24 3.72
N ILE A 134 -4.88 18.94 4.07
CA ILE A 134 -4.22 17.67 3.78
C ILE A 134 -4.27 16.81 5.04
N THR A 135 -4.70 15.57 4.91
CA THR A 135 -4.77 14.60 6.02
C THR A 135 -4.09 13.30 5.57
N GLN A 136 -3.10 12.84 6.32
CA GLN A 136 -2.55 11.50 6.13
C GLN A 136 -3.58 10.47 6.60
N LEU A 137 -3.82 9.45 5.79
CA LEU A 137 -4.79 8.39 6.06
C LEU A 137 -4.11 7.10 6.52
N SER A 138 -2.91 6.83 6.00
CA SER A 138 -2.11 5.67 6.40
C SER A 138 -1.31 5.97 7.66
N HIS A 139 -0.97 4.93 8.39
CA HIS A 139 -0.04 4.97 9.53
C HIS A 139 1.16 4.10 9.19
N ASP A 140 2.37 4.65 9.26
CA ASP A 140 3.56 3.95 8.78
C ASP A 140 3.89 2.77 9.70
N HIS A 141 4.10 1.61 9.13
CA HIS A 141 4.59 0.43 9.87
C HIS A 141 6.13 0.44 9.88
N THR A 142 6.68 1.35 10.68
CA THR A 142 8.14 1.50 10.86
C THR A 142 8.53 1.55 12.33
N VAL A 143 9.76 1.14 12.64
CA VAL A 143 10.30 1.23 14.00
C VAL A 143 10.20 2.65 14.54
N VAL A 144 10.51 3.66 13.72
CA VAL A 144 10.48 5.06 14.18
C VAL A 144 9.06 5.55 14.42
N GLN A 145 8.07 5.08 13.67
CA GLN A 145 6.68 5.44 13.91
C GLN A 145 6.18 4.85 15.24
N GLU A 146 6.52 3.61 15.53
CA GLU A 146 6.20 2.99 16.83
C GLU A 146 6.84 3.74 18.01
N LEU A 147 8.08 4.22 17.83
CA LEU A 147 8.74 5.04 18.86
C LEU A 147 8.06 6.40 19.05
N ILE A 148 7.58 7.03 17.97
CA ILE A 148 6.77 8.26 18.04
C ILE A 148 5.46 8.01 18.79
N ASP A 149 4.74 6.94 18.45
CA ASP A 149 3.46 6.58 19.07
C ASP A 149 3.59 6.30 20.56
N GLN A 150 4.74 5.74 20.98
CA GLN A 150 5.09 5.54 22.40
C GLN A 150 5.58 6.82 23.09
N GLY A 151 5.69 7.93 22.37
CA GLY A 151 6.24 9.19 22.92
C GLY A 151 7.72 9.13 23.27
N ARG A 152 8.48 8.18 22.67
CA ARG A 152 9.92 7.97 22.97
C ARG A 152 10.82 8.86 22.12
N ILE A 153 10.37 9.25 20.94
CA ILE A 153 11.04 10.20 20.07
C ILE A 153 10.03 11.15 19.43
N THR A 154 10.49 12.32 19.02
CA THR A 154 9.70 13.28 18.25
C THR A 154 9.75 12.94 16.75
N PRO A 155 8.80 13.46 15.92
CA PRO A 155 8.85 13.31 14.46
C PRO A 155 10.15 13.88 13.84
N GLU A 156 10.74 14.91 14.45
CA GLU A 156 12.01 15.51 14.02
C GLU A 156 13.16 14.52 14.23
N GLU A 157 13.25 13.93 15.42
CA GLU A 157 14.27 12.92 15.76
C GLU A 157 14.17 11.66 14.90
N ALA A 158 12.94 11.26 14.54
CA ALA A 158 12.69 10.11 13.67
C ALA A 158 13.36 10.26 12.29
N SER A 159 13.44 11.48 11.77
CA SER A 159 14.01 11.74 10.43
C SER A 159 15.51 11.44 10.36
N GLU A 160 16.21 11.49 11.48
CA GLU A 160 17.67 11.23 11.62
C GLU A 160 17.97 9.89 12.29
N HIS A 161 16.94 9.16 12.71
CA HIS A 161 17.11 7.92 13.45
C HIS A 161 17.78 6.83 12.58
N PRO A 162 18.74 6.05 13.11
CA PRO A 162 19.45 4.99 12.37
C PRO A 162 18.50 3.94 11.74
N GLN A 163 17.38 3.64 12.42
CA GLN A 163 16.40 2.65 12.00
C GLN A 163 15.18 3.26 11.26
N ARG A 164 15.29 4.48 10.71
CA ARG A 164 14.17 5.16 10.05
C ARG A 164 13.55 4.41 8.86
N SER A 165 14.34 3.54 8.23
CA SER A 165 13.89 2.74 7.07
C SER A 165 13.52 1.29 7.45
N PHE A 166 13.49 0.95 8.75
CA PHE A 166 13.17 -0.40 9.17
C PHE A 166 11.66 -0.55 9.30
N LEU A 167 11.11 -1.42 8.44
CA LEU A 167 9.68 -1.76 8.48
C LEU A 167 9.42 -2.74 9.62
N THR A 168 8.32 -2.52 10.34
CA THR A 168 7.80 -3.46 11.34
C THR A 168 6.79 -4.42 10.72
N GLN A 169 6.18 -4.02 9.57
CA GLN A 169 5.29 -4.88 8.80
C GLN A 169 5.49 -4.70 7.29
N ALA A 170 5.52 -5.83 6.59
CA ALA A 170 5.54 -5.95 5.14
C ALA A 170 5.01 -7.33 4.71
N LEU A 171 4.60 -7.45 3.46
CA LEU A 171 4.24 -8.71 2.83
C LEU A 171 5.53 -9.44 2.42
N MET A 172 5.86 -10.54 3.10
CA MET A 172 7.13 -11.25 2.93
C MET A 172 6.99 -12.78 2.85
N GLY A 173 5.77 -13.31 2.72
CA GLY A 173 5.50 -14.74 2.73
C GLY A 173 5.62 -15.41 4.10
N LYS A 174 5.47 -14.64 5.19
CA LYS A 174 5.61 -15.15 6.57
C LYS A 174 4.28 -15.39 7.28
N SER A 175 3.15 -15.17 6.61
CA SER A 175 1.78 -15.42 7.09
C SER A 175 1.40 -14.73 8.43
N ASN A 176 2.09 -13.64 8.79
CA ASN A 176 1.88 -12.89 10.04
C ASN A 176 1.58 -11.39 9.77
N VAL A 177 0.98 -11.08 8.64
CA VAL A 177 0.71 -9.69 8.24
C VAL A 177 -0.57 -9.20 8.90
N GLU A 178 -0.46 -8.15 9.69
CA GLU A 178 -1.57 -7.41 10.27
C GLU A 178 -1.76 -6.08 9.51
N GLY A 179 -2.38 -6.14 8.34
CA GLY A 179 -2.69 -4.94 7.56
C GLY A 179 -3.84 -4.13 8.17
N VAL A 180 -3.80 -2.83 7.96
CA VAL A 180 -4.85 -1.90 8.37
C VAL A 180 -5.88 -1.76 7.25
N LEU A 181 -7.15 -2.00 7.57
CA LEU A 181 -8.29 -1.67 6.70
C LEU A 181 -9.06 -0.52 7.37
N LEU A 182 -9.09 0.62 6.69
CA LEU A 182 -9.76 1.83 7.17
C LEU A 182 -10.87 2.24 6.19
N LEU A 183 -12.10 2.37 6.72
CA LEU A 183 -13.26 2.88 5.97
C LEU A 183 -13.50 4.34 6.35
N PHE A 184 -13.79 5.17 5.37
CA PHE A 184 -14.11 6.58 5.63
C PHE A 184 -15.03 7.17 4.56
N PRO A 185 -15.88 8.16 4.92
CA PRO A 185 -16.75 8.82 3.98
C PRO A 185 -15.95 9.72 3.02
N ILE A 186 -16.41 9.77 1.78
CA ILE A 186 -15.86 10.63 0.74
C ILE A 186 -16.83 11.72 0.35
N GLU A 187 -16.28 12.81 -0.18
CA GLU A 187 -17.02 13.93 -0.74
C GLU A 187 -16.56 14.22 -2.17
N VAL A 188 -17.48 14.77 -2.96
CA VAL A 188 -17.12 15.22 -4.32
C VAL A 188 -16.04 16.30 -4.21
N GLY A 189 -14.96 16.12 -4.96
CA GLY A 189 -13.81 17.04 -4.90
C GLY A 189 -12.68 16.58 -3.97
N ASP A 190 -12.83 15.45 -3.26
CA ASP A 190 -11.70 14.83 -2.57
C ASP A 190 -10.62 14.43 -3.57
N ILE A 191 -9.37 14.75 -3.25
CA ILE A 191 -8.19 14.31 -3.99
C ILE A 191 -7.41 13.36 -3.10
N PHE A 192 -7.00 12.23 -3.66
CA PHE A 192 -6.17 11.26 -2.97
C PHE A 192 -4.79 11.23 -3.58
N LEU A 193 -3.77 11.36 -2.74
CA LEU A 193 -2.37 11.20 -3.11
C LEU A 193 -1.81 9.95 -2.43
N ARG A 194 -1.01 9.20 -3.16
CA ARG A 194 -0.21 8.14 -2.60
C ARG A 194 1.22 8.29 -3.08
N ALA A 195 2.13 8.19 -2.14
CA ALA A 195 3.54 8.33 -2.40
C ALA A 195 4.30 7.29 -1.58
N LYS A 196 5.41 6.82 -2.13
CA LYS A 196 6.45 6.19 -1.34
C LYS A 196 6.90 7.17 -0.25
N SER A 197 7.29 6.66 0.91
CA SER A 197 7.98 7.45 1.92
C SER A 197 9.30 7.97 1.35
N ILE A 198 9.34 9.26 1.00
CA ILE A 198 10.53 9.90 0.46
C ILE A 198 11.30 10.52 1.64
N SER A 199 12.53 10.09 1.84
CA SER A 199 13.41 10.76 2.81
C SER A 199 13.79 12.16 2.29
N ARG A 200 13.90 13.15 3.19
CA ARG A 200 14.34 14.52 2.81
C ARG A 200 15.70 14.55 2.09
N ARG A 201 16.51 13.50 2.15
CA ARG A 201 17.79 13.39 1.43
C ARG A 201 17.61 13.06 -0.06
N GLU A 202 16.50 12.45 -0.44
CA GLU A 202 16.19 12.13 -1.84
C GLU A 202 15.57 13.31 -2.60
N LEU A 203 15.23 14.38 -1.88
CA LEU A 203 14.70 15.63 -2.44
C LEU A 203 15.77 16.73 -2.66
N ARG A 204 17.07 16.42 -2.43
CA ARG A 204 18.19 17.35 -2.61
C ARG A 204 19.06 16.93 -3.83
#